data_119ee0544c29739c43bacf59e266409f
#
_entry.id   119ee0544c29739c43bacf59e266409f
#
_cell.length_a   1.000
_cell.length_b   1.000
_cell.length_c   1.000
_cell.angle_alpha   90.00
_cell.angle_beta   90.00
_cell.angle_gamma   90.00
#
_symmetry.space_group_name_H-M   'P 1'
#
loop_
_entity.id
_entity.type
_entity.pdbx_description
1 polymer ?
#
loop_
_entity_poly.entity_id
_entity_poly.type
_entity_poly.pdbx_seq_one_letter_code
_entity_poly.pdbx_strand_id
1 'polypeptide(L)'
;MSIALLAAAAVIIICVLINRVSNKIGVPVLIAFIGLGMLFGSDGILKIPFENYDFAEQICTIALIFIMFYGGFGTRWSEAKPVAAKSIVMSTVGVAATAGLTGLFCHFILKFPLWESMLTGSVISSTDAASVFSILRSKKLGLKENTASLLEMESGSNDPCSYMLTAIILSIMGGKISGGAIVYLIFAQFAYGLIFGFVIAIGAKLVLQHFKFSTEGFDAAFVLAVAVLAYALPSAIGGNGYLSTYIVGIILGNSDIKNKKSMVHFFDGLTGLMQMLIFFLLGLLSFPSALPKVFPTALAISLFLMLIARPIVTFGILTPMKCSIRQSLLVSWSGLRGAASIVFAIMATVTAENLKNDIFHIVFCIVLISISLQGTLIPFMAKVFGMVDNNSNVLKTFNDYVEELDVQFIKLTVQGEHPWKDKRIRELSIPWDLLFVLIIRGDQSIIPNGKTKIKDGDIVVVSAPEYHGTGDIQFTEYKISSGNKWIGQKISDFAKVSSNLVILIKRGQEVVIPRGPTDIEENDVLVLHVPEKIDITKIKKD
;
A
#
# COMPACT_ATOMS: atom_id res chain seq x y z
N MET A 1 19.33 -10.05 24.81
CA MET A 1 17.98 -9.70 24.40
C MET A 1 17.72 -8.19 24.53
N SER A 2 17.88 -7.54 25.68
CA SER A 2 17.57 -6.11 25.87
C SER A 2 18.36 -5.16 24.95
N ILE A 3 19.65 -5.40 24.72
CA ILE A 3 20.48 -4.58 23.83
C ILE A 3 20.01 -4.71 22.36
N ALA A 4 19.64 -5.92 21.92
CA ALA A 4 19.14 -6.12 20.56
C ALA A 4 17.78 -5.43 20.36
N LEU A 5 16.89 -5.45 21.35
CA LEU A 5 15.63 -4.72 21.31
C LEU A 5 15.85 -3.20 21.32
N LEU A 6 16.81 -2.71 22.10
CA LEU A 6 17.18 -1.30 22.11
C LEU A 6 17.71 -0.86 20.73
N ALA A 7 18.59 -1.67 20.12
CA ALA A 7 19.12 -1.40 18.79
C ALA A 7 18.01 -1.39 17.73
N ALA A 8 17.11 -2.39 17.76
CA ALA A 8 15.97 -2.45 16.83
C ALA A 8 15.05 -1.23 16.98
N ALA A 9 14.71 -0.83 18.22
CA ALA A 9 13.89 0.34 18.47
C ALA A 9 14.56 1.62 17.98
N ALA A 10 15.86 1.80 18.25
CA ALA A 10 16.64 2.95 17.78
C ALA A 10 16.66 3.02 16.25
N VAL A 11 16.88 1.89 15.57
CA VAL A 11 16.86 1.81 14.10
C VAL A 11 15.51 2.25 13.55
N ILE A 12 14.40 1.72 14.08
CA ILE A 12 13.05 2.09 13.61
C ILE A 12 12.81 3.59 13.79
N ILE A 13 13.14 4.14 14.96
CA ILE A 13 12.98 5.57 15.24
C ILE A 13 13.81 6.41 14.25
N ILE A 14 15.08 6.07 14.06
CA ILE A 14 15.96 6.80 13.16
C ILE A 14 15.45 6.72 11.72
N CYS A 15 15.01 5.55 11.25
CA CYS A 15 14.44 5.38 9.91
C CYS A 15 13.18 6.22 9.70
N VAL A 16 12.27 6.27 10.68
CA VAL A 16 11.06 7.11 10.62
C VAL A 16 11.42 8.59 10.54
N LEU A 17 12.40 9.04 11.32
CA LEU A 17 12.87 10.44 11.29
C LEU A 17 13.56 10.77 9.95
N ILE A 18 14.37 9.86 9.42
CA ILE A 18 15.04 10.00 8.13
C ILE A 18 14.04 10.11 6.99
N ASN A 19 12.92 9.37 7.03
CA ASN A 19 11.87 9.46 6.02
C ASN A 19 11.36 10.91 5.86
N ARG A 20 11.15 11.62 6.97
CA ARG A 20 10.74 13.04 6.94
C ARG A 20 11.81 13.95 6.33
N VAL A 21 13.09 13.68 6.58
CA VAL A 21 14.22 14.47 6.07
C VAL A 21 14.44 14.18 4.59
N SER A 22 14.40 12.90 4.19
CA SER A 22 14.58 12.44 2.81
C SER A 22 13.58 13.10 1.86
N ASN A 23 12.30 13.17 2.27
CA ASN A 23 11.25 13.84 1.49
C ASN A 23 11.53 15.33 1.25
N LYS A 24 12.24 16.00 2.16
CA LYS A 24 12.65 17.41 1.99
C LYS A 24 13.84 17.58 1.04
N ILE A 25 14.80 16.65 1.08
CA ILE A 25 16.04 16.70 0.29
C ILE A 25 15.77 16.19 -1.15
N GLY A 26 14.74 15.35 -1.34
CA GLY A 26 14.39 14.77 -2.65
C GLY A 26 15.26 13.57 -3.03
N VAL A 27 15.97 12.97 -2.08
CA VAL A 27 16.66 11.68 -2.24
C VAL A 27 15.66 10.57 -1.97
N PRO A 28 15.64 9.47 -2.77
CA PRO A 28 14.78 8.33 -2.47
C PRO A 28 15.09 7.77 -1.06
N VAL A 29 14.06 7.71 -0.21
CA VAL A 29 14.21 7.31 1.20
C VAL A 29 14.84 5.92 1.37
N LEU A 30 14.65 5.04 0.39
CA LEU A 30 15.20 3.68 0.38
C LEU A 30 16.73 3.67 0.42
N ILE A 31 17.38 4.61 -0.28
CA ILE A 31 18.84 4.77 -0.24
C ILE A 31 19.30 5.15 1.17
N ALA A 32 18.54 5.97 1.86
CA ALA A 32 18.86 6.36 3.23
C ALA A 32 18.76 5.17 4.20
N PHE A 33 17.78 4.27 4.01
CA PHE A 33 17.68 3.04 4.82
C PHE A 33 18.84 2.09 4.55
N ILE A 34 19.24 1.92 3.28
CA ILE A 34 20.44 1.13 2.93
C ILE A 34 21.69 1.74 3.60
N GLY A 35 21.90 3.04 3.43
CA GLY A 35 23.04 3.74 4.02
C GLY A 35 23.08 3.60 5.54
N LEU A 36 21.93 3.68 6.21
CA LEU A 36 21.85 3.45 7.65
C LEU A 36 22.25 2.01 7.99
N GLY A 37 21.73 1.02 7.26
CA GLY A 37 22.13 -0.40 7.44
C GLY A 37 23.63 -0.61 7.28
N MET A 38 24.25 0.01 6.26
CA MET A 38 25.69 -0.05 6.04
C MET A 38 26.49 0.56 7.21
N LEU A 39 26.00 1.65 7.83
CA LEU A 39 26.64 2.26 8.99
C LEU A 39 26.62 1.36 10.22
N PHE A 40 25.56 0.54 10.36
CA PHE A 40 25.40 -0.41 11.45
C PHE A 40 26.14 -1.73 11.20
N GLY A 41 26.31 -2.13 9.93
CA GLY A 41 26.86 -3.43 9.52
C GLY A 41 28.27 -3.72 9.99
N SER A 42 28.73 -4.95 9.72
CA SER A 42 30.03 -5.50 10.16
C SER A 42 31.21 -4.65 9.68
N ASP A 43 31.09 -4.05 8.51
CA ASP A 43 32.11 -3.20 7.87
C ASP A 43 31.81 -1.70 8.04
N GLY A 44 30.76 -1.37 8.78
CA GLY A 44 30.32 -0.01 9.04
C GLY A 44 31.01 0.64 10.26
N ILE A 45 30.52 1.83 10.65
CA ILE A 45 31.07 2.58 11.80
C ILE A 45 30.79 1.86 13.12
N LEU A 46 29.59 1.28 13.28
CA LEU A 46 29.18 0.61 14.52
C LEU A 46 29.65 -0.83 14.62
N LYS A 47 30.15 -1.41 13.53
CA LYS A 47 30.74 -2.75 13.46
C LYS A 47 29.92 -3.84 14.15
N ILE A 48 28.60 -3.83 13.94
CA ILE A 48 27.72 -4.87 14.48
C ILE A 48 27.90 -6.12 13.61
N PRO A 49 28.42 -7.24 14.14
CA PRO A 49 28.61 -8.46 13.36
C PRO A 49 27.24 -9.07 13.06
N PHE A 50 26.80 -8.96 11.80
CA PHE A 50 25.55 -9.55 11.34
C PHE A 50 25.78 -10.18 9.97
N GLU A 51 25.89 -11.51 9.96
CA GLU A 51 26.15 -12.33 8.76
C GLU A 51 25.11 -13.48 8.65
N ASN A 52 23.99 -13.35 9.34
CA ASN A 52 22.96 -14.38 9.35
C ASN A 52 21.99 -14.20 8.17
N TYR A 53 22.37 -14.74 7.01
CA TYR A 53 21.56 -14.68 5.79
C TYR A 53 20.25 -15.46 5.94
N ASP A 54 20.23 -16.60 6.68
CA ASP A 54 19.01 -17.40 6.91
C ASP A 54 17.95 -16.59 7.67
N PHE A 55 18.38 -15.91 8.73
CA PHE A 55 17.48 -15.04 9.51
C PHE A 55 16.98 -13.86 8.64
N ALA A 56 17.86 -13.26 7.86
CA ALA A 56 17.49 -12.17 6.96
C ALA A 56 16.52 -12.63 5.87
N GLU A 57 16.72 -13.82 5.30
CA GLU A 57 15.80 -14.43 4.33
C GLU A 57 14.40 -14.58 4.91
N GLN A 58 14.28 -15.15 6.13
CA GLN A 58 12.99 -15.33 6.79
C GLN A 58 12.25 -14.01 7.01
N ILE A 59 12.94 -13.01 7.55
CA ILE A 59 12.36 -11.68 7.79
C ILE A 59 11.97 -11.00 6.47
N CYS A 60 12.85 -11.04 5.47
CA CYS A 60 12.58 -10.46 4.16
C CYS A 60 11.43 -11.16 3.44
N THR A 61 11.31 -12.49 3.58
CA THR A 61 10.19 -13.26 3.05
C THR A 61 8.86 -12.81 3.67
N ILE A 62 8.81 -12.68 5.01
CA ILE A 62 7.62 -12.18 5.72
C ILE A 62 7.28 -10.76 5.25
N ALA A 63 8.28 -9.91 5.14
CA ALA A 63 8.10 -8.55 4.67
C ALA A 63 7.55 -8.50 3.23
N LEU A 64 8.08 -9.34 2.33
CA LEU A 64 7.63 -9.40 0.94
C LEU A 64 6.19 -9.94 0.82
N ILE A 65 5.75 -10.85 1.70
CA ILE A 65 4.36 -11.33 1.77
C ILE A 65 3.41 -10.13 1.95
N PHE A 66 3.68 -9.27 2.92
CA PHE A 66 2.81 -8.11 3.17
C PHE A 66 2.88 -7.05 2.07
N ILE A 67 4.05 -6.83 1.49
CA ILE A 67 4.22 -5.94 0.33
C ILE A 67 3.42 -6.46 -0.86
N MET A 68 3.49 -7.77 -1.17
CA MET A 68 2.74 -8.40 -2.24
C MET A 68 1.23 -8.35 -2.01
N PHE A 69 0.78 -8.67 -0.79
CA PHE A 69 -0.62 -8.58 -0.41
C PHE A 69 -1.15 -7.16 -0.63
N TYR A 70 -0.46 -6.16 -0.09
CA TYR A 70 -0.89 -4.78 -0.18
C TYR A 70 -0.82 -4.22 -1.60
N GLY A 71 0.19 -4.61 -2.38
CA GLY A 71 0.27 -4.30 -3.80
C GLY A 71 -0.97 -4.77 -4.57
N GLY A 72 -1.45 -5.98 -4.29
CA GLY A 72 -2.71 -6.49 -4.83
C GLY A 72 -3.94 -5.78 -4.25
N PHE A 73 -3.99 -5.60 -2.93
CA PHE A 73 -5.12 -4.99 -2.22
C PHE A 73 -5.35 -3.52 -2.63
N GLY A 74 -4.27 -2.81 -2.90
CA GLY A 74 -4.29 -1.44 -3.39
C GLY A 74 -4.76 -1.31 -4.84
N THR A 75 -4.57 -2.32 -5.68
CA THR A 75 -4.86 -2.26 -7.12
C THR A 75 -6.37 -2.18 -7.39
N ARG A 76 -6.85 -1.08 -8.01
CA ARG A 76 -8.24 -0.94 -8.46
C ARG A 76 -8.44 -1.64 -9.79
N TRP A 77 -9.26 -2.70 -9.80
CA TRP A 77 -9.51 -3.49 -11.00
C TRP A 77 -10.15 -2.68 -12.15
N SER A 78 -11.01 -1.70 -11.84
CA SER A 78 -11.59 -0.81 -12.84
C SER A 78 -10.54 -0.05 -13.66
N GLU A 79 -9.48 0.40 -13.01
CA GLU A 79 -8.35 1.12 -13.64
C GLU A 79 -7.33 0.17 -14.26
N ALA A 80 -7.15 -1.01 -13.68
CA ALA A 80 -6.21 -2.04 -14.15
C ALA A 80 -6.73 -2.82 -15.36
N LYS A 81 -8.05 -3.05 -15.47
CA LYS A 81 -8.68 -3.85 -16.53
C LYS A 81 -8.26 -3.45 -17.95
N PRO A 82 -8.20 -2.16 -18.34
CA PRO A 82 -7.80 -1.77 -19.70
C PRO A 82 -6.37 -2.15 -20.08
N VAL A 83 -5.48 -2.29 -19.09
CA VAL A 83 -4.06 -2.59 -19.26
C VAL A 83 -3.68 -4.00 -18.83
N ALA A 84 -4.62 -4.77 -18.27
CA ALA A 84 -4.37 -6.08 -17.66
C ALA A 84 -3.64 -7.07 -18.60
N ALA A 85 -4.09 -7.21 -19.85
CA ALA A 85 -3.43 -8.10 -20.79
C ALA A 85 -1.98 -7.71 -21.07
N LYS A 86 -1.72 -6.40 -21.22
CA LYS A 86 -0.37 -5.86 -21.44
C LYS A 86 0.53 -6.12 -20.23
N SER A 87 0.02 -5.84 -19.04
CA SER A 87 0.74 -6.04 -17.80
C SER A 87 1.03 -7.52 -17.51
N ILE A 88 0.07 -8.42 -17.75
CA ILE A 88 0.28 -9.87 -17.57
C ILE A 88 1.35 -10.40 -18.53
N VAL A 89 1.34 -10.01 -19.79
CA VAL A 89 2.37 -10.45 -20.76
C VAL A 89 3.73 -9.87 -20.36
N MET A 90 3.79 -8.61 -19.93
CA MET A 90 5.04 -7.99 -19.46
C MET A 90 5.56 -8.66 -18.19
N SER A 91 4.70 -9.01 -17.25
CA SER A 91 5.07 -9.64 -15.97
C SER A 91 5.38 -11.14 -16.07
N THR A 92 5.05 -11.79 -17.18
CA THR A 92 5.34 -13.22 -17.42
C THR A 92 6.41 -13.38 -18.50
N VAL A 93 6.02 -13.23 -19.76
CA VAL A 93 6.94 -13.35 -20.92
C VAL A 93 8.03 -12.28 -20.83
N GLY A 94 7.70 -11.06 -20.44
CA GLY A 94 8.66 -9.96 -20.29
C GLY A 94 9.71 -10.25 -19.22
N VAL A 95 9.30 -10.79 -18.09
CA VAL A 95 10.22 -11.22 -17.01
C VAL A 95 11.15 -12.33 -17.48
N ALA A 96 10.60 -13.38 -18.09
CA ALA A 96 11.39 -14.50 -18.60
C ALA A 96 12.38 -14.06 -19.70
N ALA A 97 11.95 -13.19 -20.62
CA ALA A 97 12.82 -12.63 -21.65
C ALA A 97 13.91 -11.73 -21.07
N THR A 98 13.58 -10.89 -20.10
CA THR A 98 14.55 -10.03 -19.41
C THR A 98 15.57 -10.85 -18.64
N ALA A 99 15.13 -11.90 -17.91
CA ALA A 99 15.99 -12.83 -17.19
C ALA A 99 16.93 -13.56 -18.15
N GLY A 100 16.39 -14.08 -19.25
CA GLY A 100 17.17 -14.79 -20.27
C GLY A 100 18.20 -13.91 -20.95
N LEU A 101 17.80 -12.71 -21.44
CA LEU A 101 18.74 -11.78 -22.09
C LEU A 101 19.86 -11.35 -21.13
N THR A 102 19.50 -11.05 -19.89
CA THR A 102 20.50 -10.64 -18.89
C THR A 102 21.40 -11.80 -18.49
N GLY A 103 20.84 -13.01 -18.35
CA GLY A 103 21.62 -14.21 -18.10
C GLY A 103 22.60 -14.53 -19.26
N LEU A 104 22.15 -14.42 -20.51
CA LEU A 104 23.02 -14.59 -21.69
C LEU A 104 24.14 -13.54 -21.70
N PHE A 105 23.84 -12.28 -21.39
CA PHE A 105 24.86 -11.24 -21.27
C PHE A 105 25.90 -11.60 -20.20
N CYS A 106 25.46 -12.02 -19.02
CA CYS A 106 26.36 -12.44 -17.94
C CYS A 106 27.23 -13.62 -18.37
N HIS A 107 26.67 -14.60 -19.10
CA HIS A 107 27.39 -15.76 -19.55
C HIS A 107 28.41 -15.45 -20.65
N PHE A 108 27.98 -14.80 -21.75
CA PHE A 108 28.82 -14.61 -22.93
C PHE A 108 29.81 -13.44 -22.78
N ILE A 109 29.41 -12.35 -22.11
CA ILE A 109 30.22 -11.14 -21.99
C ILE A 109 31.03 -11.15 -20.69
N LEU A 110 30.37 -11.43 -19.54
CA LEU A 110 31.03 -11.42 -18.23
C LEU A 110 31.65 -12.76 -17.87
N LYS A 111 31.45 -13.81 -18.69
CA LYS A 111 32.02 -15.16 -18.54
C LYS A 111 31.62 -15.86 -17.23
N PHE A 112 30.44 -15.56 -16.71
CA PHE A 112 29.89 -16.27 -15.56
C PHE A 112 29.49 -17.71 -15.96
N PRO A 113 29.50 -18.67 -15.01
CA PRO A 113 28.87 -19.98 -15.23
C PRO A 113 27.43 -19.84 -15.69
N LEU A 114 26.95 -20.71 -16.58
CA LEU A 114 25.64 -20.58 -17.20
C LEU A 114 24.50 -20.45 -16.17
N TRP A 115 24.47 -21.32 -15.18
CA TRP A 115 23.39 -21.31 -14.20
C TRP A 115 23.46 -20.13 -13.23
N GLU A 116 24.67 -19.69 -12.83
CA GLU A 116 24.83 -18.44 -12.07
C GLU A 116 24.40 -17.21 -12.88
N SER A 117 24.66 -17.22 -14.19
CA SER A 117 24.22 -16.17 -15.11
C SER A 117 22.70 -16.11 -15.20
N MET A 118 22.05 -17.26 -15.36
CA MET A 118 20.58 -17.33 -15.41
C MET A 118 19.96 -16.99 -14.06
N LEU A 119 20.58 -17.39 -12.95
CA LEU A 119 20.17 -17.04 -11.60
C LEU A 119 20.22 -15.52 -11.38
N THR A 120 21.35 -14.88 -11.73
CA THR A 120 21.49 -13.43 -11.67
C THR A 120 20.41 -12.73 -12.50
N GLY A 121 20.20 -13.17 -13.74
CA GLY A 121 19.14 -12.64 -14.60
C GLY A 121 17.75 -12.78 -14.00
N SER A 122 17.43 -13.93 -13.40
CA SER A 122 16.12 -14.17 -12.77
C SER A 122 15.89 -13.32 -11.56
N VAL A 123 16.86 -13.21 -10.65
CA VAL A 123 16.80 -12.41 -9.43
C VAL A 123 16.53 -10.94 -9.74
N ILE A 124 17.18 -10.40 -10.78
CA ILE A 124 17.04 -8.97 -11.14
C ILE A 124 15.95 -8.70 -12.19
N SER A 125 15.17 -9.69 -12.60
CA SER A 125 14.14 -9.50 -13.63
C SER A 125 12.87 -8.83 -13.11
N SER A 126 12.58 -8.91 -11.80
CA SER A 126 11.50 -8.21 -11.13
C SER A 126 11.69 -6.69 -11.15
N THR A 127 10.59 -5.92 -11.21
CA THR A 127 10.61 -4.45 -11.14
C THR A 127 9.82 -3.94 -9.94
N ASP A 128 10.15 -2.75 -9.45
CA ASP A 128 9.56 -2.12 -8.26
C ASP A 128 8.77 -0.86 -8.63
N ALA A 129 7.45 -1.01 -8.80
CA ALA A 129 6.58 0.13 -9.02
C ALA A 129 6.34 0.96 -7.75
N ALA A 130 6.45 0.39 -6.56
CA ALA A 130 6.24 1.16 -5.33
C ALA A 130 7.23 2.33 -5.24
N SER A 131 8.49 2.10 -5.58
CA SER A 131 9.51 3.14 -5.70
C SER A 131 9.17 4.16 -6.79
N VAL A 132 8.71 3.71 -7.97
CA VAL A 132 8.28 4.59 -9.08
C VAL A 132 7.15 5.52 -8.61
N PHE A 133 6.11 4.95 -7.99
CA PHE A 133 4.96 5.73 -7.52
C PHE A 133 5.31 6.66 -6.37
N SER A 134 6.15 6.24 -5.44
CA SER A 134 6.66 7.13 -4.38
C SER A 134 7.29 8.39 -4.97
N ILE A 135 8.10 8.25 -6.02
CA ILE A 135 8.75 9.37 -6.71
C ILE A 135 7.72 10.22 -7.47
N LEU A 136 6.80 9.61 -8.22
CA LEU A 136 5.78 10.34 -8.98
C LEU A 136 4.83 11.11 -8.05
N ARG A 137 4.42 10.52 -6.93
CA ARG A 137 3.59 11.16 -5.89
C ARG A 137 4.30 12.35 -5.27
N SER A 138 5.56 12.20 -4.85
CA SER A 138 6.33 13.30 -4.25
C SER A 138 6.43 14.52 -5.16
N LYS A 139 6.36 14.31 -6.49
CA LYS A 139 6.42 15.36 -7.52
C LYS A 139 5.04 15.71 -8.09
N LYS A 140 3.95 15.11 -7.63
CA LYS A 140 2.56 15.31 -8.09
C LYS A 140 2.42 15.13 -9.61
N LEU A 141 3.08 14.13 -10.19
CA LEU A 141 3.12 13.90 -11.64
C LEU A 141 2.17 12.77 -12.03
N GLY A 142 1.11 13.07 -12.79
CA GLY A 142 0.27 12.07 -13.46
C GLY A 142 0.89 11.59 -14.78
N LEU A 143 0.54 10.36 -15.18
CA LEU A 143 1.00 9.75 -16.44
C LEU A 143 -0.15 9.53 -17.42
N LYS A 144 0.08 9.82 -18.71
CA LYS A 144 -0.87 9.59 -19.79
C LYS A 144 -1.05 8.10 -20.11
N GLU A 145 -2.09 7.78 -20.89
CA GLU A 145 -2.33 6.48 -21.54
C GLU A 145 -2.43 5.32 -20.54
N ASN A 146 -2.94 5.56 -19.32
CA ASN A 146 -3.00 4.57 -18.23
C ASN A 146 -1.65 3.91 -17.92
N THR A 147 -0.53 4.62 -18.17
CA THR A 147 0.82 4.09 -17.95
C THR A 147 1.08 3.81 -16.48
N ALA A 148 0.50 4.61 -15.60
CA ALA A 148 0.58 4.36 -14.16
C ALA A 148 0.00 2.97 -13.82
N SER A 149 -1.25 2.70 -14.22
CA SER A 149 -1.91 1.41 -13.97
C SER A 149 -1.16 0.22 -14.61
N LEU A 150 -0.54 0.44 -15.80
CA LEU A 150 0.26 -0.58 -16.45
C LEU A 150 1.50 -0.93 -15.64
N LEU A 151 2.25 0.07 -15.17
CA LEU A 151 3.44 -0.12 -14.35
C LEU A 151 3.13 -0.78 -13.02
N GLU A 152 2.04 -0.36 -12.37
CA GLU A 152 1.59 -0.90 -11.09
C GLU A 152 1.24 -2.38 -11.21
N MET A 153 0.37 -2.71 -12.18
CA MET A 153 -0.05 -4.09 -12.38
C MET A 153 1.07 -4.98 -12.90
N GLU A 154 1.97 -4.46 -13.75
CA GLU A 154 3.16 -5.19 -14.19
C GLU A 154 4.03 -5.56 -12.99
N SER A 155 4.37 -4.58 -12.16
CA SER A 155 5.28 -4.77 -11.02
C SER A 155 4.69 -5.69 -9.95
N GLY A 156 3.41 -5.52 -9.59
CA GLY A 156 2.78 -6.42 -8.61
C GLY A 156 2.70 -7.88 -9.08
N SER A 157 2.67 -8.11 -10.40
CA SER A 157 2.56 -9.45 -11.00
C SER A 157 3.91 -10.08 -11.37
N ASN A 158 4.99 -9.30 -11.51
CA ASN A 158 6.28 -9.79 -11.99
C ASN A 158 7.13 -10.46 -10.91
N ASP A 159 6.97 -10.06 -9.65
CA ASP A 159 7.70 -10.66 -8.53
C ASP A 159 7.43 -12.16 -8.37
N PRO A 160 6.16 -12.64 -8.44
CA PRO A 160 5.89 -14.07 -8.46
C PRO A 160 6.57 -14.83 -9.60
N CYS A 161 6.68 -14.21 -10.79
CA CYS A 161 7.35 -14.83 -11.93
C CYS A 161 8.87 -14.87 -11.76
N SER A 162 9.47 -13.79 -11.26
CA SER A 162 10.89 -13.73 -10.94
C SER A 162 11.27 -14.73 -9.84
N TYR A 163 10.45 -14.84 -8.79
CA TYR A 163 10.59 -15.87 -7.76
C TYR A 163 10.57 -17.27 -8.35
N MET A 164 9.57 -17.56 -9.19
CA MET A 164 9.45 -18.88 -9.84
C MET A 164 10.68 -19.23 -10.66
N LEU A 165 11.17 -18.30 -11.50
CA LEU A 165 12.38 -18.51 -12.28
C LEU A 165 13.61 -18.76 -11.39
N THR A 166 13.76 -17.97 -10.33
CA THR A 166 14.84 -18.12 -9.36
C THR A 166 14.79 -19.48 -8.68
N ALA A 167 13.62 -19.90 -8.19
CA ALA A 167 13.43 -21.20 -7.53
C ALA A 167 13.70 -22.39 -8.48
N ILE A 168 13.28 -22.29 -9.75
CA ILE A 168 13.55 -23.30 -10.76
C ILE A 168 15.06 -23.44 -11.03
N ILE A 169 15.76 -22.32 -11.21
CA ILE A 169 17.20 -22.34 -11.49
C ILE A 169 17.97 -22.88 -10.29
N LEU A 170 17.62 -22.47 -9.06
CA LEU A 170 18.21 -23.01 -7.84
C LEU A 170 18.00 -24.52 -7.73
N SER A 171 16.80 -24.99 -8.09
CA SER A 171 16.49 -26.42 -8.10
C SER A 171 17.33 -27.20 -9.13
N ILE A 172 17.60 -26.62 -10.31
CA ILE A 172 18.47 -27.19 -11.33
C ILE A 172 19.93 -27.23 -10.84
N MET A 173 20.41 -26.14 -10.22
CA MET A 173 21.77 -26.07 -9.65
C MET A 173 21.99 -27.08 -8.54
N GLY A 174 20.96 -27.37 -7.74
CA GLY A 174 21.00 -28.42 -6.71
C GLY A 174 21.01 -29.86 -7.23
N GLY A 175 20.99 -30.07 -8.57
CA GLY A 175 21.09 -31.37 -9.21
C GLY A 175 19.92 -32.34 -8.94
N LYS A 176 18.83 -31.86 -8.37
CA LYS A 176 17.72 -32.69 -7.85
C LYS A 176 16.58 -32.94 -8.85
N ILE A 177 16.65 -32.41 -10.10
CA ILE A 177 15.46 -32.35 -10.95
C ILE A 177 15.72 -32.88 -12.38
N SER A 178 14.87 -33.82 -12.83
CA SER A 178 14.76 -34.27 -14.22
C SER A 178 13.94 -33.29 -15.06
N GLY A 179 14.08 -33.31 -16.41
CA GLY A 179 13.34 -32.40 -17.31
C GLY A 179 11.82 -32.44 -17.11
N GLY A 180 11.24 -33.61 -16.83
CA GLY A 180 9.80 -33.75 -16.54
C GLY A 180 9.39 -33.07 -15.24
N ALA A 181 10.25 -33.10 -14.22
CA ALA A 181 10.00 -32.44 -12.95
C ALA A 181 10.06 -30.91 -13.05
N ILE A 182 10.85 -30.35 -13.98
CA ILE A 182 10.86 -28.90 -14.24
C ILE A 182 9.50 -28.44 -14.80
N VAL A 183 8.96 -29.18 -15.76
CA VAL A 183 7.64 -28.88 -16.35
C VAL A 183 6.55 -28.96 -15.28
N TYR A 184 6.60 -29.99 -14.43
CA TYR A 184 5.68 -30.11 -13.30
C TYR A 184 5.83 -28.94 -12.31
N LEU A 185 7.05 -28.52 -12.01
CA LEU A 185 7.31 -27.41 -11.09
C LEU A 185 6.73 -26.08 -11.63
N ILE A 186 6.93 -25.80 -12.92
CA ILE A 186 6.32 -24.62 -13.56
C ILE A 186 4.80 -24.69 -13.46
N PHE A 187 4.21 -25.83 -13.80
CA PHE A 187 2.77 -26.03 -13.69
C PHE A 187 2.27 -25.86 -12.25
N ALA A 188 2.92 -26.51 -11.28
CA ALA A 188 2.56 -26.46 -9.87
C ALA A 188 2.63 -25.02 -9.31
N GLN A 189 3.67 -24.28 -9.65
CA GLN A 189 3.85 -22.88 -9.23
C GLN A 189 2.66 -22.01 -9.67
N PHE A 190 2.25 -22.11 -10.94
CA PHE A 190 1.12 -21.34 -11.44
C PHE A 190 -0.23 -21.90 -10.95
N ALA A 191 -0.47 -23.19 -11.11
CA ALA A 191 -1.76 -23.81 -10.84
C ALA A 191 -2.12 -23.70 -9.35
N TYR A 192 -1.21 -24.09 -8.45
CA TYR A 192 -1.47 -24.00 -7.01
C TYR A 192 -1.53 -22.55 -6.53
N GLY A 193 -0.65 -21.67 -7.05
CA GLY A 193 -0.72 -20.24 -6.73
C GLY A 193 -2.07 -19.63 -7.07
N LEU A 194 -2.59 -19.91 -8.27
CA LEU A 194 -3.91 -19.43 -8.71
C LEU A 194 -5.04 -20.05 -7.90
N ILE A 195 -5.10 -21.39 -7.81
CA ILE A 195 -6.21 -22.10 -7.16
C ILE A 195 -6.32 -21.67 -5.69
N PHE A 196 -5.22 -21.74 -4.94
CA PHE A 196 -5.26 -21.35 -3.53
C PHE A 196 -5.50 -19.85 -3.35
N GLY A 197 -4.96 -19.01 -4.24
CA GLY A 197 -5.25 -17.58 -4.22
C GLY A 197 -6.74 -17.29 -4.34
N PHE A 198 -7.43 -17.91 -5.31
CA PHE A 198 -8.86 -17.74 -5.47
C PHE A 198 -9.67 -18.35 -4.31
N VAL A 199 -9.36 -19.57 -3.89
CA VAL A 199 -10.10 -20.26 -2.81
C VAL A 199 -10.00 -19.49 -1.49
N ILE A 200 -8.78 -19.10 -1.10
CA ILE A 200 -8.54 -18.35 0.14
C ILE A 200 -9.21 -16.96 0.06
N ALA A 201 -9.10 -16.28 -1.07
CA ALA A 201 -9.73 -14.97 -1.25
C ALA A 201 -11.26 -15.02 -1.12
N ILE A 202 -11.91 -16.01 -1.74
CA ILE A 202 -13.36 -16.19 -1.65
C ILE A 202 -13.75 -16.51 -0.20
N GLY A 203 -13.03 -17.43 0.46
CA GLY A 203 -13.29 -17.77 1.86
C GLY A 203 -13.14 -16.57 2.78
N ALA A 204 -12.06 -15.80 2.65
CA ALA A 204 -11.82 -14.60 3.44
C ALA A 204 -12.86 -13.51 3.18
N LYS A 205 -13.24 -13.29 1.91
CA LYS A 205 -14.32 -12.37 1.54
C LYS A 205 -15.64 -12.73 2.22
N LEU A 206 -16.04 -14.01 2.18
CA LEU A 206 -17.27 -14.48 2.82
C LEU A 206 -17.25 -14.23 4.33
N VAL A 207 -16.13 -14.49 5.00
CA VAL A 207 -15.98 -14.19 6.43
C VAL A 207 -16.12 -12.69 6.68
N LEU A 208 -15.41 -11.82 5.95
CA LEU A 208 -15.43 -10.37 6.14
C LEU A 208 -16.82 -9.74 5.86
N GLN A 209 -17.61 -10.35 4.98
CA GLN A 209 -18.95 -9.86 4.65
C GLN A 209 -20.00 -10.28 5.67
N HIS A 210 -19.93 -11.50 6.18
CA HIS A 210 -20.98 -12.09 7.03
C HIS A 210 -20.65 -12.05 8.53
N PHE A 211 -19.38 -12.13 8.89
CA PHE A 211 -18.96 -12.10 10.29
C PHE A 211 -18.73 -10.66 10.78
N LYS A 212 -19.27 -10.35 11.96
CA LYS A 212 -19.02 -9.07 12.65
C LYS A 212 -17.96 -9.29 13.72
N PHE A 213 -16.79 -8.72 13.53
CA PHE A 213 -15.78 -8.71 14.58
C PHE A 213 -16.21 -7.79 15.72
N SER A 214 -16.11 -8.29 16.97
CA SER A 214 -16.58 -7.55 18.15
C SER A 214 -15.65 -6.39 18.55
N THR A 215 -14.39 -6.45 18.10
CA THR A 215 -13.35 -5.46 18.46
C THR A 215 -12.84 -4.79 17.18
N GLU A 216 -12.72 -3.49 17.19
CA GLU A 216 -12.09 -2.73 16.11
C GLU A 216 -10.64 -3.20 15.92
N GLY A 217 -10.23 -3.39 14.67
CA GLY A 217 -8.90 -3.86 14.30
C GLY A 217 -8.74 -5.38 14.18
N PHE A 218 -9.68 -6.19 14.68
CA PHE A 218 -9.61 -7.66 14.46
C PHE A 218 -9.84 -8.06 13.01
N ASP A 219 -10.53 -7.24 12.23
CA ASP A 219 -10.66 -7.38 10.79
C ASP A 219 -9.30 -7.25 10.09
N ALA A 220 -8.49 -6.26 10.46
CA ALA A 220 -7.12 -6.11 9.94
C ALA A 220 -6.21 -7.28 10.37
N ALA A 221 -6.30 -7.72 11.62
CA ALA A 221 -5.56 -8.89 12.11
C ALA A 221 -5.97 -10.19 11.39
N PHE A 222 -7.27 -10.38 11.10
CA PHE A 222 -7.75 -11.49 10.30
C PHE A 222 -7.17 -11.46 8.88
N VAL A 223 -7.20 -10.31 8.21
CA VAL A 223 -6.65 -10.16 6.86
C VAL A 223 -5.13 -10.36 6.84
N LEU A 224 -4.41 -9.92 7.88
CA LEU A 224 -2.98 -10.22 8.05
C LEU A 224 -2.73 -11.73 8.11
N ALA A 225 -3.51 -12.46 8.90
CA ALA A 225 -3.41 -13.92 8.99
C ALA A 225 -3.75 -14.60 7.65
N VAL A 226 -4.75 -14.07 6.92
CA VAL A 226 -5.11 -14.53 5.57
C VAL A 226 -3.97 -14.31 4.58
N ALA A 227 -3.26 -13.19 4.63
CA ALA A 227 -2.10 -12.93 3.76
C ALA A 227 -0.97 -13.94 4.00
N VAL A 228 -0.68 -14.27 5.26
CA VAL A 228 0.30 -15.29 5.62
C VAL A 228 -0.15 -16.69 5.17
N LEU A 229 -1.42 -17.04 5.38
CA LEU A 229 -2.00 -18.32 4.94
C LEU A 229 -1.94 -18.45 3.41
N ALA A 230 -2.24 -17.37 2.69
CA ALA A 230 -2.19 -17.32 1.23
C ALA A 230 -0.79 -17.59 0.67
N TYR A 231 0.25 -17.23 1.39
CA TYR A 231 1.63 -17.59 1.05
C TYR A 231 1.97 -19.03 1.47
N ALA A 232 1.71 -19.36 2.74
CA ALA A 232 2.22 -20.59 3.34
C ALA A 232 1.59 -21.85 2.75
N LEU A 233 0.26 -21.85 2.51
CA LEU A 233 -0.45 -23.03 2.07
C LEU A 233 -0.02 -23.53 0.68
N PRO A 234 0.00 -22.72 -0.40
CA PRO A 234 0.52 -23.18 -1.67
C PRO A 234 2.02 -23.48 -1.63
N SER A 235 2.82 -22.70 -0.88
CA SER A 235 4.27 -22.94 -0.75
C SER A 235 4.59 -24.30 -0.16
N ALA A 236 3.82 -24.76 0.81
CA ALA A 236 3.99 -26.07 1.46
C ALA A 236 3.85 -27.26 0.49
N ILE A 237 3.17 -27.08 -0.63
CA ILE A 237 2.93 -28.12 -1.66
C ILE A 237 3.65 -27.82 -2.99
N GLY A 238 4.63 -26.91 -2.98
CA GLY A 238 5.43 -26.55 -4.16
C GLY A 238 4.78 -25.53 -5.09
N GLY A 239 3.73 -24.85 -4.67
CA GLY A 239 3.09 -23.75 -5.40
C GLY A 239 3.74 -22.39 -5.13
N ASN A 240 3.29 -21.36 -5.87
CA ASN A 240 3.79 -20.00 -5.71
C ASN A 240 2.97 -19.22 -4.67
N GLY A 241 3.51 -19.09 -3.45
CA GLY A 241 2.88 -18.36 -2.37
C GLY A 241 2.73 -16.86 -2.64
N TYR A 242 3.70 -16.24 -3.31
CA TYR A 242 3.62 -14.82 -3.66
C TYR A 242 2.51 -14.53 -4.66
N LEU A 243 2.32 -15.39 -5.67
CA LEU A 243 1.23 -15.29 -6.62
C LEU A 243 -0.13 -15.40 -5.93
N SER A 244 -0.27 -16.40 -5.05
CA SER A 244 -1.49 -16.61 -4.26
C SER A 244 -1.81 -15.38 -3.39
N THR A 245 -0.83 -14.87 -2.68
CA THR A 245 -0.97 -13.69 -1.81
C THR A 245 -1.38 -12.43 -2.59
N TYR A 246 -0.78 -12.20 -3.76
CA TYR A 246 -1.13 -11.08 -4.63
C TYR A 246 -2.57 -11.19 -5.15
N ILE A 247 -3.02 -12.39 -5.54
CA ILE A 247 -4.40 -12.62 -5.99
C ILE A 247 -5.39 -12.39 -4.86
N VAL A 248 -5.09 -12.88 -3.65
CA VAL A 248 -5.91 -12.60 -2.46
C VAL A 248 -6.02 -11.10 -2.23
N GLY A 249 -4.92 -10.39 -2.33
CA GLY A 249 -4.91 -8.93 -2.26
C GLY A 249 -5.85 -8.30 -3.27
N ILE A 250 -5.72 -8.60 -4.57
CA ILE A 250 -6.58 -8.04 -5.64
C ILE A 250 -8.07 -8.31 -5.35
N ILE A 251 -8.42 -9.53 -5.00
CA ILE A 251 -9.83 -9.91 -4.81
C ILE A 251 -10.42 -9.19 -3.59
N LEU A 252 -9.73 -9.18 -2.46
CA LEU A 252 -10.19 -8.49 -1.25
C LEU A 252 -10.21 -6.96 -1.46
N GLY A 253 -9.19 -6.41 -2.10
CA GLY A 253 -9.10 -5.00 -2.43
C GLY A 253 -10.22 -4.48 -3.34
N ASN A 254 -10.79 -5.33 -4.19
CA ASN A 254 -11.90 -5.00 -5.07
C ASN A 254 -13.26 -5.53 -4.60
N SER A 255 -13.32 -6.11 -3.39
CA SER A 255 -14.55 -6.56 -2.77
C SER A 255 -15.15 -5.45 -1.89
N ASP A 256 -16.49 -5.51 -1.76
CA ASP A 256 -17.20 -4.66 -0.79
C ASP A 256 -17.07 -5.31 0.59
N ILE A 257 -16.13 -4.81 1.37
CA ILE A 257 -15.83 -5.27 2.74
C ILE A 257 -15.92 -4.10 3.71
N LYS A 258 -16.39 -4.39 4.92
CA LYS A 258 -16.52 -3.37 5.97
C LYS A 258 -15.13 -2.89 6.41
N ASN A 259 -15.07 -1.63 6.89
CA ASN A 259 -13.84 -1.01 7.41
C ASN A 259 -12.64 -1.00 6.45
N LYS A 260 -12.89 -1.08 5.14
CA LYS A 260 -11.83 -1.14 4.12
C LYS A 260 -10.83 0.01 4.23
N LYS A 261 -11.29 1.24 4.54
CA LYS A 261 -10.42 2.42 4.74
C LYS A 261 -9.41 2.19 5.87
N SER A 262 -9.86 1.67 7.00
CA SER A 262 -8.99 1.35 8.15
C SER A 262 -7.94 0.29 7.78
N MET A 263 -8.34 -0.76 7.02
CA MET A 263 -7.42 -1.78 6.53
C MET A 263 -6.37 -1.21 5.58
N VAL A 264 -6.76 -0.31 4.65
CA VAL A 264 -5.82 0.37 3.76
C VAL A 264 -4.76 1.12 4.56
N HIS A 265 -5.15 1.95 5.53
CA HIS A 265 -4.20 2.68 6.38
C HIS A 265 -3.29 1.75 7.19
N PHE A 266 -3.84 0.66 7.73
CA PHE A 266 -3.05 -0.33 8.47
C PHE A 266 -1.99 -0.99 7.59
N PHE A 267 -2.39 -1.49 6.40
CA PHE A 267 -1.47 -2.17 5.49
C PHE A 267 -0.49 -1.21 4.82
N ASP A 268 -0.85 0.05 4.58
CA ASP A 268 0.08 1.08 4.10
C ASP A 268 1.22 1.29 5.10
N GLY A 269 0.88 1.51 6.37
CA GLY A 269 1.87 1.64 7.43
C GLY A 269 2.74 0.40 7.61
N LEU A 270 2.12 -0.80 7.58
CA LEU A 270 2.83 -2.08 7.67
C LEU A 270 3.78 -2.27 6.49
N THR A 271 3.35 -1.99 5.27
CA THR A 271 4.18 -2.11 4.06
C THR A 271 5.36 -1.14 4.10
N GLY A 272 5.14 0.10 4.54
CA GLY A 272 6.22 1.06 4.75
C GLY A 272 7.27 0.56 5.75
N LEU A 273 6.84 -0.04 6.86
CA LEU A 273 7.72 -0.66 7.85
C LEU A 273 8.47 -1.87 7.24
N MET A 274 7.80 -2.71 6.46
CA MET A 274 8.42 -3.87 5.81
C MET A 274 9.47 -3.45 4.77
N GLN A 275 9.19 -2.43 3.96
CA GLN A 275 10.16 -1.88 3.01
C GLN A 275 11.39 -1.32 3.75
N MET A 276 11.19 -0.53 4.81
CA MET A 276 12.26 -0.03 5.66
C MET A 276 13.14 -1.17 6.16
N LEU A 277 12.53 -2.24 6.65
CA LEU A 277 13.22 -3.39 7.21
C LEU A 277 14.07 -4.13 6.16
N ILE A 278 13.50 -4.40 4.96
CA ILE A 278 14.24 -5.05 3.86
C ILE A 278 15.46 -4.21 3.47
N PHE A 279 15.28 -2.91 3.21
CA PHE A 279 16.38 -2.06 2.75
C PHE A 279 17.42 -1.79 3.84
N PHE A 280 17.02 -1.74 5.11
CA PHE A 280 17.96 -1.68 6.23
C PHE A 280 18.76 -2.98 6.35
N LEU A 281 18.12 -4.15 6.31
CA LEU A 281 18.79 -5.45 6.36
C LEU A 281 19.73 -5.64 5.17
N LEU A 282 19.35 -5.18 3.98
CA LEU A 282 20.23 -5.18 2.82
C LEU A 282 21.53 -4.41 3.11
N GLY A 283 21.40 -3.21 3.69
CA GLY A 283 22.56 -2.42 4.08
C GLY A 283 23.39 -3.09 5.17
N LEU A 284 22.73 -3.69 6.16
CA LEU A 284 23.36 -4.37 7.30
C LEU A 284 24.19 -5.59 6.88
N LEU A 285 23.68 -6.36 5.89
CA LEU A 285 24.37 -7.53 5.31
C LEU A 285 25.46 -7.17 4.31
N SER A 286 25.49 -5.93 3.82
CA SER A 286 26.48 -5.53 2.83
C SER A 286 27.84 -5.24 3.45
N PHE A 287 28.88 -5.60 2.72
CA PHE A 287 30.27 -5.26 3.05
C PHE A 287 30.76 -4.12 2.13
N PRO A 288 30.75 -2.85 2.58
CA PRO A 288 31.23 -1.72 1.81
C PRO A 288 32.62 -1.92 1.18
N SER A 289 33.51 -2.61 1.86
CA SER A 289 34.85 -2.94 1.35
C SER A 289 34.85 -3.89 0.14
N ALA A 290 33.81 -4.72 -0.01
CA ALA A 290 33.67 -5.63 -1.15
C ALA A 290 33.08 -4.93 -2.40
N LEU A 291 32.34 -3.83 -2.22
CA LEU A 291 31.62 -3.16 -3.29
C LEU A 291 32.51 -2.70 -4.46
N PRO A 292 33.72 -2.11 -4.25
CA PRO A 292 34.58 -1.69 -5.37
C PRO A 292 34.96 -2.83 -6.33
N LYS A 293 35.04 -4.07 -5.84
CA LYS A 293 35.39 -5.25 -6.65
C LYS A 293 34.23 -5.67 -7.57
N VAL A 294 33.00 -5.62 -7.06
CA VAL A 294 31.81 -6.06 -7.80
C VAL A 294 31.17 -4.93 -8.61
N PHE A 295 31.46 -3.67 -8.28
CA PHE A 295 30.84 -2.50 -8.89
C PHE A 295 30.96 -2.43 -10.42
N PRO A 296 32.12 -2.70 -11.06
CA PRO A 296 32.22 -2.68 -12.52
C PRO A 296 31.29 -3.69 -13.18
N THR A 297 31.19 -4.89 -12.60
CA THR A 297 30.31 -5.96 -13.06
C THR A 297 28.84 -5.55 -12.90
N ALA A 298 28.46 -5.05 -11.73
CA ALA A 298 27.11 -4.58 -11.47
C ALA A 298 26.70 -3.40 -12.36
N LEU A 299 27.64 -2.47 -12.62
CA LEU A 299 27.43 -1.35 -13.54
C LEU A 299 27.19 -1.84 -14.96
N ALA A 300 28.01 -2.79 -15.45
CA ALA A 300 27.85 -3.37 -16.78
C ALA A 300 26.47 -4.06 -16.93
N ILE A 301 26.05 -4.85 -15.93
CA ILE A 301 24.75 -5.51 -15.93
C ILE A 301 23.62 -4.45 -15.88
N SER A 302 23.75 -3.44 -15.03
CA SER A 302 22.74 -2.37 -14.90
C SER A 302 22.57 -1.60 -16.22
N LEU A 303 23.66 -1.22 -16.87
CA LEU A 303 23.62 -0.52 -18.15
C LEU A 303 23.03 -1.40 -19.26
N PHE A 304 23.43 -2.66 -19.34
CA PHE A 304 22.85 -3.60 -20.29
C PHE A 304 21.35 -3.78 -20.06
N LEU A 305 20.94 -3.97 -18.82
CA LEU A 305 19.55 -4.14 -18.44
C LEU A 305 18.71 -2.90 -18.81
N MET A 306 19.19 -1.71 -18.45
CA MET A 306 18.48 -0.45 -18.63
C MET A 306 18.41 -0.03 -20.10
N LEU A 307 19.51 -0.18 -20.86
CA LEU A 307 19.64 0.37 -22.21
C LEU A 307 19.36 -0.64 -23.31
N ILE A 308 19.44 -1.94 -23.02
CA ILE A 308 19.33 -3.00 -24.04
C ILE A 308 18.22 -4.00 -23.70
N ALA A 309 18.34 -4.73 -22.60
CA ALA A 309 17.42 -5.85 -22.33
C ALA A 309 15.98 -5.34 -22.11
N ARG A 310 15.81 -4.37 -21.24
CA ARG A 310 14.47 -3.83 -20.93
C ARG A 310 13.82 -3.14 -22.15
N PRO A 311 14.50 -2.26 -22.92
CA PRO A 311 13.93 -1.73 -24.17
C PRO A 311 13.53 -2.82 -25.16
N ILE A 312 14.41 -3.79 -25.47
CA ILE A 312 14.09 -4.87 -26.42
C ILE A 312 12.80 -5.60 -25.98
N VAL A 313 12.70 -5.99 -24.72
CA VAL A 313 11.54 -6.72 -24.20
C VAL A 313 10.29 -5.84 -24.23
N THR A 314 10.40 -4.61 -23.75
CA THR A 314 9.24 -3.68 -23.67
C THR A 314 8.71 -3.37 -25.07
N PHE A 315 9.57 -3.01 -26.03
CA PHE A 315 9.13 -2.76 -27.40
C PHE A 315 8.64 -4.04 -28.09
N GLY A 316 9.29 -5.17 -27.87
CA GLY A 316 8.88 -6.45 -28.42
C GLY A 316 7.48 -6.87 -27.99
N ILE A 317 7.05 -6.52 -26.79
CA ILE A 317 5.74 -6.87 -26.26
C ILE A 317 4.71 -5.75 -26.49
N LEU A 318 5.04 -4.50 -26.14
CA LEU A 318 4.05 -3.42 -26.14
C LEU A 318 3.73 -2.87 -27.53
N THR A 319 4.69 -2.93 -28.49
CA THR A 319 4.42 -2.46 -29.86
C THR A 319 3.36 -3.31 -30.57
N PRO A 320 3.42 -4.66 -30.57
CA PRO A 320 2.35 -5.50 -31.10
C PRO A 320 1.00 -5.27 -30.40
N MET A 321 1.02 -4.88 -29.11
CA MET A 321 -0.17 -4.59 -28.32
C MET A 321 -0.67 -3.13 -28.47
N LYS A 322 -0.21 -2.43 -29.53
CA LYS A 322 -0.64 -1.07 -29.90
C LYS A 322 -0.41 0.00 -28.84
N CYS A 323 0.65 -0.12 -28.05
CA CYS A 323 1.12 0.96 -27.18
C CYS A 323 1.89 2.02 -27.99
N SER A 324 1.84 3.28 -27.56
CA SER A 324 2.62 4.33 -28.18
C SER A 324 4.13 4.13 -27.91
N ILE A 325 4.98 4.62 -28.83
CA ILE A 325 6.43 4.60 -28.64
C ILE A 325 6.81 5.35 -27.36
N ARG A 326 6.15 6.45 -27.06
CA ARG A 326 6.39 7.27 -25.87
C ARG A 326 6.07 6.49 -24.58
N GLN A 327 4.94 5.77 -24.57
CA GLN A 327 4.57 4.90 -23.48
C GLN A 327 5.59 3.79 -23.29
N SER A 328 5.99 3.10 -24.36
CA SER A 328 6.98 2.00 -24.33
C SER A 328 8.35 2.50 -23.84
N LEU A 329 8.80 3.69 -24.23
CA LEU A 329 10.02 4.31 -23.72
C LEU A 329 9.95 4.56 -22.21
N LEU A 330 8.84 5.13 -21.72
CA LEU A 330 8.67 5.39 -20.29
C LEU A 330 8.58 4.11 -19.48
N VAL A 331 7.82 3.11 -19.93
CA VAL A 331 7.73 1.79 -19.28
C VAL A 331 9.09 1.10 -19.24
N SER A 332 9.85 1.19 -20.33
CA SER A 332 11.22 0.67 -20.39
C SER A 332 12.13 1.33 -19.35
N TRP A 333 12.08 2.66 -19.24
CA TRP A 333 12.87 3.40 -18.26
C TRP A 333 12.43 3.15 -16.81
N SER A 334 11.12 2.99 -16.58
CA SER A 334 10.54 2.85 -15.23
C SER A 334 10.75 1.48 -14.59
N GLY A 335 11.50 0.57 -15.22
CA GLY A 335 11.80 -0.75 -14.69
C GLY A 335 12.82 -0.71 -13.55
N LEU A 336 12.52 -0.03 -12.44
CA LEU A 336 13.38 0.01 -11.25
C LEU A 336 13.52 -1.36 -10.62
N ARG A 337 14.67 -1.63 -10.00
CA ARG A 337 14.91 -2.84 -9.19
C ARG A 337 14.78 -2.48 -7.73
N GLY A 338 14.16 -3.35 -6.94
CA GLY A 338 13.79 -3.03 -5.56
C GLY A 338 13.81 -4.22 -4.62
N ALA A 339 12.89 -4.19 -3.65
CA ALA A 339 12.83 -5.13 -2.52
C ALA A 339 12.82 -6.61 -2.94
N ALA A 340 12.03 -6.99 -3.94
CA ALA A 340 11.92 -8.39 -4.38
C ALA A 340 13.26 -8.93 -4.90
N SER A 341 14.00 -8.15 -5.71
CA SER A 341 15.33 -8.57 -6.19
C SER A 341 16.30 -8.81 -5.03
N ILE A 342 16.19 -8.03 -3.95
CA ILE A 342 17.01 -8.19 -2.74
C ILE A 342 16.69 -9.51 -2.04
N VAL A 343 15.40 -9.76 -1.82
CA VAL A 343 14.92 -10.99 -1.15
C VAL A 343 15.36 -12.23 -1.94
N PHE A 344 15.23 -12.18 -3.27
CA PHE A 344 15.63 -13.30 -4.12
C PHE A 344 17.15 -13.47 -4.19
N ALA A 345 17.94 -12.39 -4.06
CA ALA A 345 19.39 -12.48 -3.95
C ALA A 345 19.82 -13.13 -2.63
N ILE A 346 19.18 -12.78 -1.51
CA ILE A 346 19.42 -13.42 -0.22
C ILE A 346 19.05 -14.90 -0.29
N MET A 347 17.86 -15.25 -0.82
CA MET A 347 17.44 -16.63 -1.04
C MET A 347 18.45 -17.41 -1.92
N ALA A 348 18.96 -16.79 -2.99
CA ALA A 348 19.97 -17.41 -3.84
C ALA A 348 21.27 -17.68 -3.08
N THR A 349 21.70 -16.76 -2.21
CA THR A 349 22.92 -16.90 -1.40
C THR A 349 22.78 -17.99 -0.34
N VAL A 350 21.58 -18.13 0.27
CA VAL A 350 21.33 -19.18 1.26
C VAL A 350 21.20 -20.57 0.63
N THR A 351 20.51 -20.64 -0.54
CA THR A 351 20.14 -21.92 -1.13
C THR A 351 21.24 -22.53 -2.02
N ALA A 352 22.00 -21.68 -2.75
CA ALA A 352 23.00 -22.16 -3.68
C ALA A 352 24.36 -22.39 -3.01
N GLU A 353 24.82 -23.64 -3.09
CA GLU A 353 26.16 -24.01 -2.64
C GLU A 353 27.21 -23.64 -3.70
N ASN A 354 28.39 -23.15 -3.27
CA ASN A 354 29.57 -22.92 -4.12
C ASN A 354 29.37 -21.94 -5.29
N LEU A 355 28.70 -20.80 -5.05
CA LEU A 355 28.67 -19.71 -6.02
C LEU A 355 30.08 -19.14 -6.25
N LYS A 356 30.47 -19.02 -7.53
CA LYS A 356 31.79 -18.44 -7.92
C LYS A 356 31.76 -16.91 -7.88
N ASN A 357 30.58 -16.33 -8.09
CA ASN A 357 30.38 -14.90 -8.12
C ASN A 357 29.55 -14.46 -6.91
N ASP A 358 29.84 -13.29 -6.39
CA ASP A 358 29.11 -12.68 -5.27
C ASP A 358 27.81 -12.05 -5.78
N ILE A 359 26.80 -12.91 -5.99
CA ILE A 359 25.49 -12.48 -6.53
C ILE A 359 24.84 -11.45 -5.61
N PHE A 360 24.95 -11.61 -4.28
CA PHE A 360 24.33 -10.69 -3.34
C PHE A 360 24.85 -9.26 -3.51
N HIS A 361 26.15 -9.04 -3.48
CA HIS A 361 26.72 -7.68 -3.62
C HIS A 361 26.58 -7.13 -5.06
N ILE A 362 26.56 -8.00 -6.08
CA ILE A 362 26.24 -7.59 -7.46
C ILE A 362 24.81 -7.03 -7.52
N VAL A 363 23.82 -7.78 -7.01
CA VAL A 363 22.42 -7.33 -6.98
C VAL A 363 22.23 -6.10 -6.11
N PHE A 364 22.93 -6.04 -4.97
CA PHE A 364 22.98 -4.86 -4.11
C PHE A 364 23.38 -3.60 -4.90
N CYS A 365 24.49 -3.65 -5.61
CA CYS A 365 24.96 -2.53 -6.45
C CYS A 365 23.98 -2.20 -7.57
N ILE A 366 23.37 -3.21 -8.22
CA ILE A 366 22.37 -3.00 -9.27
C ILE A 366 21.15 -2.25 -8.72
N VAL A 367 20.65 -2.64 -7.55
CA VAL A 367 19.51 -1.96 -6.90
C VAL A 367 19.88 -0.51 -6.54
N LEU A 368 21.07 -0.29 -5.97
CA LEU A 368 21.55 1.07 -5.68
C LEU A 368 21.63 1.93 -6.94
N ILE A 369 22.22 1.42 -8.03
CA ILE A 369 22.33 2.14 -9.31
C ILE A 369 20.94 2.43 -9.86
N SER A 370 20.04 1.45 -9.82
CA SER A 370 18.69 1.58 -10.34
C SER A 370 17.89 2.65 -9.58
N ILE A 371 17.87 2.61 -8.25
CA ILE A 371 17.13 3.60 -7.44
C ILE A 371 17.78 4.99 -7.58
N SER A 372 19.11 5.07 -7.53
CA SER A 372 19.83 6.35 -7.56
C SER A 372 19.77 7.03 -8.93
N LEU A 373 20.01 6.28 -10.02
CA LEU A 373 20.08 6.83 -11.37
C LEU A 373 18.71 6.84 -12.04
N GLN A 374 18.09 5.67 -12.24
CA GLN A 374 16.81 5.59 -12.95
C GLN A 374 15.71 6.26 -12.15
N GLY A 375 15.61 5.98 -10.82
CA GLY A 375 14.58 6.54 -9.95
C GLY A 375 14.59 8.06 -9.96
N THR A 376 15.76 8.68 -9.73
CA THR A 376 15.89 10.14 -9.72
C THR A 376 15.53 10.77 -11.06
N LEU A 377 15.79 10.09 -12.18
CA LEU A 377 15.53 10.61 -13.52
C LEU A 377 14.11 10.32 -14.03
N ILE A 378 13.27 9.53 -13.36
CA ILE A 378 11.88 9.25 -13.81
C ILE A 378 11.09 10.53 -14.11
N PRO A 379 11.02 11.56 -13.23
CA PRO A 379 10.25 12.77 -13.52
C PRO A 379 10.77 13.53 -14.74
N PHE A 380 12.07 13.53 -14.95
CA PHE A 380 12.70 14.13 -16.12
C PHE A 380 12.35 13.36 -17.39
N MET A 381 12.50 12.04 -17.40
CA MET A 381 12.19 11.18 -18.55
C MET A 381 10.69 11.21 -18.90
N ALA A 382 9.80 11.24 -17.91
CA ALA A 382 8.37 11.40 -18.15
C ALA A 382 8.06 12.72 -18.90
N LYS A 383 8.76 13.81 -18.58
CA LYS A 383 8.65 15.08 -19.31
C LYS A 383 9.25 15.00 -20.72
N VAL A 384 10.45 14.45 -20.86
CA VAL A 384 11.15 14.31 -22.16
C VAL A 384 10.32 13.47 -23.14
N PHE A 385 9.73 12.37 -22.67
CA PHE A 385 8.86 11.54 -23.51
C PHE A 385 7.44 12.11 -23.71
N GLY A 386 7.11 13.25 -23.07
CA GLY A 386 5.81 13.90 -23.20
C GLY A 386 4.66 13.10 -22.56
N MET A 387 4.96 12.27 -21.59
CA MET A 387 4.03 11.35 -20.92
C MET A 387 3.42 11.92 -19.63
N VAL A 388 3.74 13.16 -19.27
CA VAL A 388 3.14 13.85 -18.12
C VAL A 388 1.72 14.29 -18.46
N ASP A 389 0.78 13.98 -17.58
CA ASP A 389 -0.59 14.46 -17.62
C ASP A 389 -0.85 15.39 -16.45
N ASN A 390 -1.03 16.68 -16.74
CA ASN A 390 -1.29 17.69 -15.72
C ASN A 390 -2.73 17.66 -15.17
N ASN A 391 -3.64 16.94 -15.85
CA ASN A 391 -5.06 16.86 -15.50
C ASN A 391 -5.43 15.54 -14.83
N SER A 392 -4.54 14.56 -14.85
CA SER A 392 -4.78 13.30 -14.16
C SER A 392 -4.28 13.37 -12.73
N ASN A 393 -5.12 12.95 -11.81
CA ASN A 393 -4.71 12.73 -10.44
C ASN A 393 -3.78 11.49 -10.42
N VAL A 394 -2.53 11.64 -9.97
CA VAL A 394 -1.52 10.56 -9.84
C VAL A 394 -2.06 9.40 -9.00
N LEU A 395 -3.13 9.63 -8.34
CA LEU A 395 -3.68 8.96 -7.18
C LEU A 395 -4.86 8.03 -7.53
N LYS A 396 -5.26 7.96 -8.81
CA LYS A 396 -6.44 7.19 -9.25
C LYS A 396 -6.27 5.67 -9.20
N THR A 397 -5.05 5.18 -9.24
CA THR A 397 -4.79 3.75 -9.44
C THR A 397 -4.73 2.95 -8.15
N PHE A 398 -4.54 3.59 -7.00
CA PHE A 398 -4.40 2.93 -5.72
C PHE A 398 -5.59 3.21 -4.78
N ASN A 399 -6.02 2.24 -4.00
CA ASN A 399 -7.11 2.39 -3.01
C ASN A 399 -6.75 3.31 -1.83
N ASP A 400 -5.48 3.72 -1.69
CA ASP A 400 -5.03 4.67 -0.67
C ASP A 400 -5.72 6.03 -0.79
N TYR A 401 -6.30 6.26 -1.95
CA TYR A 401 -7.04 7.47 -2.24
C TYR A 401 -8.55 7.23 -2.18
N VAL A 402 -9.03 7.18 -0.99
CA VAL A 402 -10.13 8.09 -0.68
C VAL A 402 -9.41 9.44 -0.52
N GLU A 403 -9.43 10.30 -1.56
CA GLU A 403 -9.19 11.71 -1.36
C GLU A 403 -9.85 12.05 -0.02
N GLU A 404 -9.09 12.60 0.92
CA GLU A 404 -9.66 13.57 1.81
C GLU A 404 -10.21 14.63 0.86
N LEU A 405 -11.42 14.38 0.37
CA LEU A 405 -12.23 15.45 -0.10
C LEU A 405 -12.31 16.31 1.16
N ASP A 406 -11.84 17.54 1.08
CA ASP A 406 -12.04 18.55 2.13
C ASP A 406 -13.55 18.75 2.41
N VAL A 407 -14.32 17.67 2.21
CA VAL A 407 -15.78 17.61 2.22
C VAL A 407 -16.24 16.33 2.87
N GLN A 408 -16.97 16.44 3.95
CA GLN A 408 -17.66 15.31 4.59
C GLN A 408 -19.08 15.17 4.07
N PHE A 409 -19.55 13.92 3.91
CA PHE A 409 -20.92 13.62 3.54
C PHE A 409 -21.75 13.27 4.78
N ILE A 410 -22.84 14.03 4.99
CA ILE A 410 -23.76 13.82 6.10
C ILE A 410 -25.04 13.22 5.52
N LYS A 411 -25.45 12.08 6.06
CA LYS A 411 -26.72 11.40 5.70
C LYS A 411 -27.80 11.81 6.71
N LEU A 412 -28.86 12.40 6.22
CA LEU A 412 -30.02 12.83 7.03
C LEU A 412 -31.28 12.10 6.53
N THR A 413 -32.05 11.54 7.45
CA THR A 413 -33.38 10.95 7.12
C THR A 413 -34.46 11.96 7.46
N VAL A 414 -35.31 12.27 6.49
CA VAL A 414 -36.40 13.23 6.68
C VAL A 414 -37.66 12.46 7.12
N GLN A 415 -37.99 12.53 8.39
CA GLN A 415 -39.16 11.83 8.98
C GLN A 415 -39.92 12.76 9.94
N GLY A 416 -41.22 12.50 10.08
CA GLY A 416 -42.10 13.19 11.03
C GLY A 416 -42.20 14.70 10.78
N GLU A 417 -41.85 15.52 11.76
CA GLU A 417 -41.87 17.00 11.69
C GLU A 417 -40.54 17.61 11.25
N HIS A 418 -39.78 16.91 10.41
CA HIS A 418 -38.48 17.43 9.97
C HIS A 418 -38.65 18.78 9.23
N PRO A 419 -37.84 19.83 9.53
CA PRO A 419 -38.00 21.18 8.96
C PRO A 419 -37.92 21.26 7.44
N TRP A 420 -37.34 20.26 6.79
CA TRP A 420 -37.17 20.20 5.33
C TRP A 420 -38.31 19.43 4.62
N LYS A 421 -39.16 18.76 5.38
CA LYS A 421 -40.28 18.00 4.81
C LYS A 421 -41.21 18.93 4.02
N ASP A 422 -41.59 18.49 2.84
CA ASP A 422 -42.48 19.15 1.90
C ASP A 422 -42.02 20.52 1.34
N LYS A 423 -40.79 20.91 1.62
CA LYS A 423 -40.19 22.14 1.07
C LYS A 423 -39.33 21.82 -0.15
N ARG A 424 -39.19 22.81 -1.04
CA ARG A 424 -38.23 22.76 -2.13
C ARG A 424 -36.86 23.17 -1.61
N ILE A 425 -35.78 22.60 -2.18
CA ILE A 425 -34.41 22.90 -1.76
C ILE A 425 -34.10 24.41 -1.79
N ARG A 426 -34.58 25.14 -2.81
CA ARG A 426 -34.44 26.60 -2.91
C ARG A 426 -35.15 27.40 -1.80
N GLU A 427 -36.08 26.78 -1.10
CA GLU A 427 -36.87 27.40 -0.03
C GLU A 427 -36.25 27.17 1.35
N LEU A 428 -35.15 26.40 1.39
CA LEU A 428 -34.44 26.10 2.62
C LEU A 428 -33.37 27.17 2.87
N SER A 429 -33.33 27.68 4.10
CA SER A 429 -32.21 28.50 4.58
C SER A 429 -31.06 27.58 4.95
N ILE A 430 -30.14 27.36 4.01
CA ILE A 430 -29.00 26.47 4.17
C ILE A 430 -27.74 27.32 4.23
N PRO A 431 -26.78 27.00 5.12
CA PRO A 431 -25.46 27.60 5.06
C PRO A 431 -24.87 27.47 3.64
N TRP A 432 -24.20 28.50 3.15
CA TRP A 432 -23.65 28.56 1.79
C TRP A 432 -22.61 27.46 1.50
N ASP A 433 -22.05 26.86 2.54
CA ASP A 433 -21.03 25.80 2.48
C ASP A 433 -21.64 24.38 2.42
N LEU A 434 -22.97 24.23 2.54
CA LEU A 434 -23.65 22.94 2.45
C LEU A 434 -24.23 22.74 1.05
N LEU A 435 -23.90 21.60 0.42
CA LEU A 435 -24.45 21.22 -0.86
C LEU A 435 -25.28 19.94 -0.74
N PHE A 436 -26.51 19.96 -1.30
CA PHE A 436 -27.28 18.74 -1.47
C PHE A 436 -26.71 17.91 -2.63
N VAL A 437 -26.19 16.73 -2.33
CA VAL A 437 -25.50 15.86 -3.29
C VAL A 437 -26.43 14.82 -3.87
N LEU A 438 -27.28 14.22 -3.01
CA LEU A 438 -28.14 13.10 -3.40
C LEU A 438 -29.38 13.03 -2.51
N ILE A 439 -30.51 12.66 -3.08
CA ILE A 439 -31.73 12.27 -2.36
C ILE A 439 -32.07 10.84 -2.73
N ILE A 440 -32.16 9.95 -1.75
CA ILE A 440 -32.59 8.56 -1.93
C ILE A 440 -34.05 8.48 -1.48
N ARG A 441 -34.95 8.12 -2.40
CA ARG A 441 -36.37 7.98 -2.16
C ARG A 441 -36.81 6.56 -2.50
N GLY A 442 -37.00 5.71 -1.49
CA GLY A 442 -37.11 4.27 -1.69
C GLY A 442 -35.88 3.75 -2.40
N ASP A 443 -36.02 3.10 -3.55
CA ASP A 443 -34.92 2.55 -4.36
C ASP A 443 -34.40 3.53 -5.43
N GLN A 444 -34.92 4.75 -5.49
CA GLN A 444 -34.51 5.73 -6.50
C GLN A 444 -33.51 6.75 -5.95
N SER A 445 -32.42 6.95 -6.69
CA SER A 445 -31.44 8.00 -6.46
C SER A 445 -31.76 9.22 -7.31
N ILE A 446 -31.99 10.37 -6.66
CA ILE A 446 -32.38 11.64 -7.29
C ILE A 446 -31.24 12.62 -7.15
N ILE A 447 -30.73 13.16 -8.25
CA ILE A 447 -29.81 14.29 -8.23
C ILE A 447 -30.62 15.56 -7.93
N PRO A 448 -30.40 16.20 -6.77
CA PRO A 448 -31.23 17.31 -6.33
C PRO A 448 -30.91 18.61 -7.11
N ASN A 449 -31.96 19.42 -7.29
CA ASN A 449 -31.82 20.79 -7.78
C ASN A 449 -32.75 21.71 -6.99
N GLY A 450 -32.63 23.02 -7.16
CA GLY A 450 -33.43 23.99 -6.39
C GLY A 450 -34.97 23.80 -6.46
N LYS A 451 -35.50 23.10 -7.48
CA LYS A 451 -36.94 22.78 -7.63
C LYS A 451 -37.31 21.44 -7.00
N THR A 452 -36.34 20.63 -6.62
CA THR A 452 -36.59 19.31 -6.01
C THR A 452 -37.28 19.47 -4.66
N LYS A 453 -38.43 18.81 -4.49
CA LYS A 453 -39.22 18.80 -3.24
C LYS A 453 -38.78 17.60 -2.41
N ILE A 454 -38.40 17.85 -1.15
CA ILE A 454 -38.04 16.83 -0.15
C ILE A 454 -39.32 16.25 0.43
N LYS A 455 -39.43 14.92 0.47
CA LYS A 455 -40.62 14.19 0.97
C LYS A 455 -40.30 13.46 2.26
N ASP A 456 -41.35 13.08 2.95
CA ASP A 456 -41.25 12.17 4.10
C ASP A 456 -40.65 10.83 3.69
N GLY A 457 -39.72 10.31 4.50
CA GLY A 457 -38.97 9.09 4.22
C GLY A 457 -37.74 9.29 3.30
N ASP A 458 -37.50 10.49 2.74
CA ASP A 458 -36.32 10.74 1.94
C ASP A 458 -35.06 10.65 2.80
N ILE A 459 -34.04 10.01 2.25
CA ILE A 459 -32.67 10.06 2.77
C ILE A 459 -31.93 11.11 1.95
N VAL A 460 -31.53 12.19 2.61
CA VAL A 460 -30.83 13.32 2.01
C VAL A 460 -29.35 13.23 2.36
N VAL A 461 -28.50 13.27 1.35
CA VAL A 461 -27.05 13.34 1.51
C VAL A 461 -26.60 14.77 1.20
N VAL A 462 -26.02 15.42 2.19
CA VAL A 462 -25.42 16.75 2.06
C VAL A 462 -23.91 16.66 2.22
N SER A 463 -23.17 17.50 1.52
CA SER A 463 -21.74 17.67 1.72
C SER A 463 -21.46 18.95 2.52
N ALA A 464 -20.51 18.87 3.42
CA ALA A 464 -19.97 19.99 4.21
C ALA A 464 -18.44 20.01 4.09
N PRO A 465 -17.78 21.18 4.11
CA PRO A 465 -16.33 21.26 4.23
C PRO A 465 -15.85 20.52 5.49
N GLU A 466 -14.70 19.85 5.38
CA GLU A 466 -14.06 19.25 6.54
C GLU A 466 -13.49 20.34 7.44
N TYR A 467 -13.60 20.13 8.76
CA TYR A 467 -13.05 21.06 9.73
C TYR A 467 -11.53 20.90 9.83
N HIS A 468 -10.79 21.86 9.31
CA HIS A 468 -9.32 21.92 9.39
C HIS A 468 -8.80 22.88 10.50
N GLY A 469 -9.56 23.07 11.57
CA GLY A 469 -9.13 23.90 12.68
C GLY A 469 -7.88 23.35 13.37
N THR A 470 -6.97 24.23 13.76
CA THR A 470 -5.75 23.89 14.49
C THR A 470 -5.99 23.52 15.97
N GLY A 471 -7.22 23.60 16.44
CA GLY A 471 -7.63 23.21 17.79
C GLY A 471 -8.35 21.86 17.77
N ASP A 472 -7.89 20.92 18.58
CA ASP A 472 -8.64 19.69 18.83
C ASP A 472 -9.99 20.05 19.45
N ILE A 473 -11.09 19.66 18.79
CA ILE A 473 -12.41 19.75 19.38
C ILE A 473 -12.49 18.69 20.48
N GLN A 474 -12.24 19.09 21.72
CA GLN A 474 -12.30 18.18 22.87
C GLN A 474 -13.75 17.97 23.30
N PHE A 475 -14.13 16.70 23.37
CA PHE A 475 -15.43 16.29 23.88
C PHE A 475 -15.27 15.70 25.28
N THR A 476 -16.17 16.12 26.19
CA THR A 476 -16.24 15.56 27.55
C THR A 476 -17.61 14.94 27.74
N GLU A 477 -17.65 13.73 28.28
CA GLU A 477 -18.90 13.06 28.64
C GLU A 477 -19.28 13.39 30.08
N TYR A 478 -20.51 13.85 30.28
CA TYR A 478 -21.07 14.12 31.59
C TYR A 478 -22.32 13.27 31.81
N LYS A 479 -22.26 12.30 32.74
CA LYS A 479 -23.38 11.43 33.06
C LYS A 479 -24.31 12.11 34.09
N ILE A 480 -25.60 12.16 33.78
CA ILE A 480 -26.66 12.64 34.66
C ILE A 480 -27.02 11.53 35.64
N SER A 481 -26.52 11.64 36.87
CA SER A 481 -26.80 10.69 37.95
C SER A 481 -28.11 11.02 38.65
N SER A 482 -28.69 10.06 39.39
CA SER A 482 -29.89 10.24 40.22
C SER A 482 -29.72 11.42 41.19
N GLY A 483 -30.73 12.27 41.23
CA GLY A 483 -30.71 13.48 42.04
C GLY A 483 -29.99 14.69 41.43
N ASN A 484 -29.55 14.63 40.19
CA ASN A 484 -28.96 15.76 39.49
C ASN A 484 -30.02 16.85 39.23
N LYS A 485 -29.70 18.12 39.55
CA LYS A 485 -30.60 19.28 39.38
C LYS A 485 -31.07 19.52 37.94
N TRP A 486 -30.41 18.95 36.97
CA TRP A 486 -30.71 19.11 35.53
C TRP A 486 -31.80 18.13 35.04
N ILE A 487 -32.17 17.12 35.82
CA ILE A 487 -33.20 16.15 35.43
C ILE A 487 -34.53 16.89 35.26
N GLY A 488 -35.20 16.72 34.11
CA GLY A 488 -36.44 17.39 33.75
C GLY A 488 -36.29 18.84 33.29
N GLN A 489 -35.07 19.37 33.22
CA GLN A 489 -34.81 20.69 32.63
C GLN A 489 -34.48 20.61 31.15
N LYS A 490 -34.70 21.69 30.42
CA LYS A 490 -34.44 21.79 28.99
C LYS A 490 -32.98 22.09 28.70
N ILE A 491 -32.48 21.60 27.60
CA ILE A 491 -31.12 21.91 27.14
C ILE A 491 -30.91 23.42 26.99
N SER A 492 -31.93 24.17 26.58
CA SER A 492 -31.86 25.64 26.51
C SER A 492 -31.54 26.29 27.86
N ASP A 493 -32.00 25.72 28.97
CA ASP A 493 -31.76 26.24 30.29
C ASP A 493 -30.40 25.83 30.84
N PHE A 494 -29.96 24.62 30.53
CA PHE A 494 -28.60 24.17 30.75
C PHE A 494 -27.58 25.07 30.03
N ALA A 495 -27.84 25.40 28.75
CA ALA A 495 -26.96 26.24 27.94
C ALA A 495 -26.84 27.69 28.44
N LYS A 496 -27.86 28.20 29.15
CA LYS A 496 -27.81 29.57 29.78
C LYS A 496 -26.87 29.65 30.97
N VAL A 497 -26.68 28.54 31.67
CA VAL A 497 -25.90 28.46 32.91
C VAL A 497 -24.49 27.90 32.66
N SER A 498 -24.34 27.02 31.69
CA SER A 498 -23.05 26.44 31.31
C SER A 498 -22.54 27.06 30.01
N SER A 499 -21.29 27.47 30.00
CA SER A 499 -20.61 27.92 28.74
C SER A 499 -20.36 26.79 27.76
N ASN A 500 -20.86 25.59 28.04
CA ASN A 500 -20.58 24.37 27.29
C ASN A 500 -21.72 24.04 26.31
N LEU A 501 -21.37 23.72 25.09
CA LEU A 501 -22.34 23.28 24.09
C LEU A 501 -22.58 21.77 24.24
N VAL A 502 -23.83 21.36 24.44
CA VAL A 502 -24.23 19.95 24.36
C VAL A 502 -24.37 19.56 22.91
N ILE A 503 -23.52 18.66 22.42
CA ILE A 503 -23.46 18.24 21.02
C ILE A 503 -24.41 17.07 20.77
N LEU A 504 -24.43 16.10 21.68
CA LEU A 504 -25.33 14.96 21.63
C LEU A 504 -25.62 14.43 23.04
N ILE A 505 -26.72 13.71 23.17
CA ILE A 505 -27.12 13.00 24.38
C ILE A 505 -27.17 11.52 24.09
N LYS A 506 -26.44 10.70 24.83
CA LYS A 506 -26.56 9.26 24.80
C LYS A 506 -27.61 8.84 25.85
N ARG A 507 -28.76 8.35 25.37
CA ARG A 507 -29.89 7.89 26.22
C ARG A 507 -30.05 6.37 26.02
N GLY A 508 -29.43 5.59 26.90
CA GLY A 508 -29.34 4.16 26.75
C GLY A 508 -28.53 3.77 25.49
N GLN A 509 -29.17 3.16 24.53
CA GLN A 509 -28.54 2.81 23.23
C GLN A 509 -28.87 3.80 22.10
N GLU A 510 -29.66 4.83 22.38
CA GLU A 510 -30.04 5.84 21.40
C GLU A 510 -29.18 7.09 21.52
N VAL A 511 -28.89 7.71 20.36
CA VAL A 511 -28.21 9.00 20.29
C VAL A 511 -29.22 10.08 19.94
N VAL A 512 -29.44 11.02 20.86
CA VAL A 512 -30.37 12.15 20.70
C VAL A 512 -29.55 13.40 20.34
N ILE A 513 -29.86 14.03 19.22
CA ILE A 513 -29.31 15.36 18.89
C ILE A 513 -30.13 16.41 19.66
N PRO A 514 -29.51 17.10 20.60
CA PRO A 514 -30.25 18.01 21.47
C PRO A 514 -30.74 19.26 20.72
N ARG A 515 -31.97 19.67 21.04
CA ARG A 515 -32.51 20.95 20.65
C ARG A 515 -32.85 21.76 21.92
N GLY A 516 -33.04 23.08 21.78
CA GLY A 516 -33.41 23.91 22.94
C GLY A 516 -34.51 23.32 23.85
N PRO A 517 -35.63 22.79 23.29
CA PRO A 517 -36.71 22.19 24.08
C PRO A 517 -36.48 20.73 24.52
N THR A 518 -35.34 20.10 24.19
CA THR A 518 -35.03 18.71 24.59
C THR A 518 -34.88 18.64 26.11
N ASP A 519 -35.61 17.75 26.77
CA ASP A 519 -35.52 17.52 28.20
C ASP A 519 -34.34 16.59 28.53
N ILE A 520 -33.68 16.84 29.65
CA ILE A 520 -32.59 16.01 30.18
C ILE A 520 -33.21 14.95 31.09
N GLU A 521 -32.90 13.68 30.84
CA GLU A 521 -33.43 12.57 31.63
C GLU A 521 -32.35 11.95 32.51
N GLU A 522 -32.78 11.20 33.52
CA GLU A 522 -31.89 10.45 34.38
C GLU A 522 -31.12 9.40 33.59
N ASN A 523 -29.83 9.23 33.86
CA ASN A 523 -28.87 8.38 33.16
C ASN A 523 -28.50 8.83 31.73
N ASP A 524 -28.95 10.01 31.29
CA ASP A 524 -28.41 10.61 30.06
C ASP A 524 -26.91 10.85 30.20
N VAL A 525 -26.17 10.64 29.13
CA VAL A 525 -24.78 11.05 29.01
C VAL A 525 -24.70 12.19 28.01
N LEU A 526 -24.48 13.40 28.54
CA LEU A 526 -24.31 14.61 27.73
C LEU A 526 -22.89 14.65 27.19
N VAL A 527 -22.72 14.70 25.88
CA VAL A 527 -21.42 14.94 25.24
C VAL A 527 -21.29 16.46 25.02
N LEU A 528 -20.36 17.06 25.71
CA LEU A 528 -20.12 18.49 25.76
C LEU A 528 -18.88 18.86 24.96
N HIS A 529 -18.96 19.95 24.21
CA HIS A 529 -17.77 20.64 23.72
C HIS A 529 -17.30 21.63 24.80
N VAL A 530 -16.07 21.44 25.27
CA VAL A 530 -15.43 22.30 26.26
C VAL A 530 -14.40 23.17 25.54
N PRO A 531 -14.58 24.49 25.40
CA PRO A 531 -13.54 25.38 24.87
C PRO A 531 -12.28 25.31 25.75
N GLU A 532 -11.10 25.29 25.16
CA GLU A 532 -9.83 25.32 25.89
C GLU A 532 -9.78 26.48 26.86
N LYS A 533 -9.76 26.18 28.16
CA LYS A 533 -9.61 27.03 29.36
C LYS A 533 -10.84 27.15 30.27
N ILE A 534 -11.49 26.08 30.64
CA ILE A 534 -12.41 26.10 31.78
C ILE A 534 -12.09 24.94 32.73
N ASP A 535 -11.79 25.30 33.98
CA ASP A 535 -11.50 24.43 35.11
C ASP A 535 -12.73 23.57 35.45
N ILE A 536 -12.68 22.28 35.11
CA ILE A 536 -13.78 21.31 35.30
C ILE A 536 -14.15 21.14 36.78
N THR A 537 -13.34 21.63 37.72
CA THR A 537 -13.61 21.57 39.15
C THR A 537 -14.78 22.44 39.61
N LYS A 538 -15.18 23.42 38.80
CA LYS A 538 -16.33 24.29 39.12
C LYS A 538 -17.70 23.65 38.83
N ILE A 539 -17.75 22.65 37.93
CA ILE A 539 -19.02 21.95 37.62
C ILE A 539 -19.42 20.96 38.74
N LYS A 540 -18.49 20.57 39.60
CA LYS A 540 -18.73 19.65 40.72
C LYS A 540 -19.20 20.29 42.02
N LYS A 541 -19.27 21.63 42.13
CA LYS A 541 -19.54 22.33 43.37
C LYS A 541 -20.87 23.11 43.43
N ASP A 542 -21.65 23.16 42.36
CA ASP A 542 -22.97 23.78 42.37
C ASP A 542 -24.09 22.72 42.21
#